data_ce5dcb15384e24f4750776eb5d2bad0f
#
_entry.id   ce5dcb15384e24f4750776eb5d2bad0f
#
_cell.length_a   1.000
_cell.length_b   1.000
_cell.length_c   1.000
_cell.angle_alpha   90.00
_cell.angle_beta   90.00
_cell.angle_gamma   90.00
#
_symmetry.space_group_name_H-M   'P 1'
#
loop_
_entity.id
_entity.type
_entity.pdbx_description
1 polymer ?
#
loop_
_entity_poly.entity_id
_entity_poly.type
_entity_poly.pdbx_seq_one_letter_code
_entity_poly.pdbx_strand_id
1 'polypeptide(L)'
;KPLASRPYTRARVAAPAAPLTTEPPKEFAPAAAEAAWSYQGETGPPAWASLKPEFLLCGTGKRQSPINIDDAETLQGPAEPLQFNYLPSEGSVVNNGYTIQVDVSGDNLLTVRGSTYKLLHLQFHAPSEERINFRSYAMVAHLVHRNAEGQLAIVAVLLDPGTANNLIHKIWTHMPLDTGDRVRLPVGLLDLNELLPKEQ
;
A
#
# COMPACT_ATOMS: atom_id res chain seq x y z
N LYS A 1 26.31 2.65 76.98
CA LYS A 1 25.88 3.83 76.12
C LYS A 1 24.55 3.45 75.48
N PRO A 2 23.45 4.21 75.75
CA PRO A 2 22.15 3.94 75.13
C PRO A 2 22.08 4.54 73.78
N LEU A 3 21.44 3.82 72.84
CA LEU A 3 21.14 4.24 71.49
C LEU A 3 19.97 5.23 71.52
N ALA A 4 20.18 6.39 70.88
CA ALA A 4 19.17 7.45 70.76
C ALA A 4 18.08 7.03 69.76
N SER A 5 16.82 7.08 70.19
CA SER A 5 15.66 6.87 69.41
C SER A 5 15.43 8.08 68.48
N ARG A 6 15.33 7.85 67.17
CA ARG A 6 14.90 8.87 66.19
C ARG A 6 13.39 9.09 66.29
N PRO A 7 12.90 10.35 66.22
CA PRO A 7 11.48 10.61 66.21
C PRO A 7 10.85 10.29 64.85
N TYR A 8 9.72 9.58 64.93
CA TYR A 8 8.86 9.27 63.80
C TYR A 8 8.21 10.54 63.27
N THR A 9 8.53 10.95 62.07
CA THR A 9 7.81 12.02 61.38
C THR A 9 6.49 11.50 60.82
N ARG A 10 5.40 12.06 61.30
CA ARG A 10 4.02 11.78 60.89
C ARG A 10 3.84 12.06 59.40
N ALA A 11 3.47 11.03 58.59
CA ALA A 11 3.15 11.19 57.20
C ALA A 11 1.98 12.16 57.02
N ARG A 12 2.16 13.15 56.14
CA ARG A 12 1.11 14.05 55.73
C ARG A 12 0.05 13.27 54.94
N VAL A 13 -1.17 13.28 55.45
CA VAL A 13 -2.34 12.78 54.72
C VAL A 13 -2.54 13.66 53.50
N ALA A 14 -2.46 13.06 52.29
CA ALA A 14 -2.72 13.74 51.06
C ALA A 14 -4.21 14.13 50.98
N ALA A 15 -4.48 15.36 50.53
CA ALA A 15 -5.84 15.83 50.27
C ALA A 15 -6.53 14.97 49.19
N PRO A 16 -7.86 14.82 49.26
CA PRO A 16 -8.56 14.03 48.24
C PRO A 16 -8.39 14.71 46.86
N ALA A 17 -8.04 13.88 45.88
CA ALA A 17 -7.94 14.29 44.50
C ALA A 17 -9.31 14.78 44.01
N ALA A 18 -9.31 15.92 43.29
CA ALA A 18 -10.49 16.42 42.60
C ALA A 18 -11.05 15.35 41.62
N PRO A 19 -12.35 15.29 41.43
CA PRO A 19 -12.92 14.35 40.47
C PRO A 19 -12.39 14.62 39.06
N LEU A 20 -11.83 13.59 38.45
CA LEU A 20 -11.53 13.60 37.03
C LEU A 20 -12.85 13.77 36.27
N THR A 21 -13.04 14.94 35.68
CA THR A 21 -14.07 15.12 34.66
C THR A 21 -13.67 14.26 33.48
N THR A 22 -14.30 13.11 33.35
CA THR A 22 -14.26 12.31 32.11
C THR A 22 -15.03 13.12 31.07
N GLU A 23 -14.33 13.87 30.22
CA GLU A 23 -14.90 14.24 28.93
C GLU A 23 -15.35 12.95 28.24
N PRO A 24 -16.60 12.93 27.70
CA PRO A 24 -17.02 11.79 26.90
C PRO A 24 -16.01 11.61 25.75
N PRO A 25 -15.68 10.39 25.38
CA PRO A 25 -14.82 10.14 24.22
C PRO A 25 -15.37 10.96 23.06
N LYS A 26 -14.56 11.81 22.45
CA LYS A 26 -14.91 12.40 21.16
C LYS A 26 -15.27 11.22 20.27
N GLU A 27 -16.55 11.13 19.97
CA GLU A 27 -17.08 10.25 18.94
C GLU A 27 -16.31 10.62 17.66
N PHE A 28 -15.30 9.83 17.35
CA PHE A 28 -14.73 9.83 16.03
C PHE A 28 -15.83 9.35 15.10
N ALA A 29 -16.64 10.27 14.62
CA ALA A 29 -17.45 10.01 13.46
C ALA A 29 -16.47 9.50 12.40
N PRO A 30 -16.64 8.29 11.86
CA PRO A 30 -15.88 7.90 10.71
C PRO A 30 -16.21 8.91 9.62
N ALA A 31 -15.27 9.75 9.28
CA ALA A 31 -15.25 10.34 7.97
C ALA A 31 -14.94 9.20 6.99
N ALA A 32 -15.90 8.30 6.83
CA ALA A 32 -16.07 7.59 5.60
C ALA A 32 -16.42 8.69 4.59
N ALA A 33 -15.39 9.32 4.01
CA ALA A 33 -15.54 9.93 2.73
C ALA A 33 -16.14 8.80 1.87
N GLU A 34 -17.42 8.94 1.52
CA GLU A 34 -18.07 8.00 0.61
C GLU A 34 -17.13 7.80 -0.55
N ALA A 35 -16.68 6.55 -0.74
CA ALA A 35 -15.74 6.25 -1.80
C ALA A 35 -16.37 6.78 -3.09
N ALA A 36 -15.76 7.78 -3.69
CA ALA A 36 -16.32 8.43 -4.86
C ALA A 36 -16.49 7.46 -6.03
N TRP A 37 -15.91 6.26 -5.92
CA TRP A 37 -15.97 5.16 -6.87
C TRP A 37 -15.80 3.82 -6.13
N SER A 38 -16.21 2.74 -6.80
CA SER A 38 -16.03 1.37 -6.30
C SER A 38 -15.71 0.43 -7.47
N TYR A 39 -15.46 -0.84 -7.17
CA TYR A 39 -15.32 -1.88 -8.21
C TYR A 39 -16.64 -2.58 -8.55
N GLN A 40 -17.73 -2.29 -7.82
CA GLN A 40 -19.02 -2.96 -7.96
C GLN A 40 -20.17 -1.94 -7.82
N GLY A 41 -21.37 -2.34 -8.28
CA GLY A 41 -22.57 -1.55 -8.14
C GLY A 41 -22.60 -0.29 -8.97
N GLU A 42 -23.37 0.70 -8.52
CA GLU A 42 -23.68 1.93 -9.28
C GLU A 42 -22.49 2.85 -9.48
N THR A 43 -21.46 2.76 -8.63
CA THR A 43 -20.22 3.52 -8.74
C THR A 43 -19.05 2.67 -9.29
N GLY A 44 -19.36 1.53 -9.89
CA GLY A 44 -18.39 0.63 -10.50
C GLY A 44 -17.81 1.13 -11.82
N PRO A 45 -16.88 0.36 -12.44
CA PRO A 45 -16.12 0.76 -13.63
C PRO A 45 -16.95 1.35 -14.78
N PRO A 46 -18.14 0.83 -15.12
CA PRO A 46 -18.95 1.41 -16.19
C PRO A 46 -19.41 2.84 -15.92
N ALA A 47 -19.50 3.23 -14.65
CA ALA A 47 -19.98 4.56 -14.24
C ALA A 47 -18.82 5.56 -14.00
N TRP A 48 -17.57 5.14 -13.90
CA TRP A 48 -16.45 5.99 -13.47
C TRP A 48 -16.35 7.29 -14.25
N ALA A 49 -16.48 7.26 -15.58
CA ALA A 49 -16.38 8.45 -16.42
C ALA A 49 -17.43 9.53 -16.10
N SER A 50 -18.55 9.15 -15.47
CA SER A 50 -19.64 10.04 -15.12
C SER A 50 -19.68 10.47 -13.65
N LEU A 51 -18.86 9.86 -12.78
CA LEU A 51 -18.86 10.16 -11.35
C LEU A 51 -18.31 11.55 -11.04
N LYS A 52 -17.28 11.97 -11.77
CA LYS A 52 -16.63 13.27 -11.60
C LYS A 52 -16.07 13.77 -12.94
N PRO A 53 -15.99 15.10 -13.16
CA PRO A 53 -15.40 15.65 -14.38
C PRO A 53 -13.96 15.19 -14.64
N GLU A 54 -13.16 15.06 -13.60
CA GLU A 54 -11.77 14.59 -13.67
C GLU A 54 -11.64 13.13 -14.09
N PHE A 55 -12.71 12.34 -14.00
CA PHE A 55 -12.74 10.93 -14.39
C PHE A 55 -13.24 10.71 -15.84
N LEU A 56 -13.52 11.78 -16.57
CA LEU A 56 -14.04 11.69 -17.93
C LEU A 56 -13.17 10.80 -18.85
N LEU A 57 -11.85 10.84 -18.67
CA LEU A 57 -10.91 10.03 -19.43
C LEU A 57 -11.04 8.52 -19.18
N CYS A 58 -11.65 8.09 -18.09
CA CYS A 58 -11.94 6.66 -17.84
C CYS A 58 -12.89 6.08 -18.88
N GLY A 59 -13.73 6.93 -19.52
CA GLY A 59 -14.64 6.48 -20.58
C GLY A 59 -14.26 6.94 -21.98
N THR A 60 -13.59 8.09 -22.11
CA THR A 60 -13.29 8.70 -23.42
C THR A 60 -11.84 8.55 -23.85
N GLY A 61 -10.95 8.19 -22.92
CA GLY A 61 -9.53 8.01 -23.19
C GLY A 61 -9.28 6.85 -24.16
N LYS A 62 -8.38 7.07 -25.13
CA LYS A 62 -8.02 6.05 -26.14
C LYS A 62 -6.87 5.14 -25.69
N ARG A 63 -6.25 5.43 -24.57
CA ARG A 63 -5.20 4.63 -23.95
C ARG A 63 -5.65 4.32 -22.54
N GLN A 64 -6.16 3.12 -22.35
CA GLN A 64 -6.68 2.65 -21.07
C GLN A 64 -5.65 1.75 -20.39
N SER A 65 -5.63 1.77 -19.07
CA SER A 65 -4.90 0.85 -18.22
C SER A 65 -5.71 0.70 -16.92
N PRO A 66 -5.77 -0.48 -16.33
CA PRO A 66 -5.22 -1.76 -16.78
C PRO A 66 -5.92 -2.35 -18.01
N ILE A 67 -5.28 -3.32 -18.68
CA ILE A 67 -5.77 -3.91 -19.92
C ILE A 67 -5.87 -5.44 -19.84
N ASN A 68 -6.59 -6.02 -20.81
CA ASN A 68 -6.42 -7.44 -21.16
C ASN A 68 -5.31 -7.57 -22.21
N ILE A 69 -4.37 -8.47 -21.97
CA ILE A 69 -3.35 -8.87 -22.95
C ILE A 69 -3.84 -10.16 -23.58
N ASP A 70 -4.15 -10.10 -24.87
CA ASP A 70 -4.56 -11.25 -25.66
C ASP A 70 -3.36 -11.73 -26.49
N ASP A 71 -2.90 -12.95 -26.23
CA ASP A 71 -1.75 -13.52 -26.93
C ASP A 71 -1.98 -13.60 -28.46
N ALA A 72 -3.23 -13.76 -28.88
CA ALA A 72 -3.59 -13.80 -30.30
C ALA A 72 -3.40 -12.46 -31.00
N GLU A 73 -3.45 -11.35 -30.24
CA GLU A 73 -3.30 -9.96 -30.75
C GLU A 73 -1.90 -9.41 -30.50
N THR A 74 -1.03 -10.13 -29.78
CA THR A 74 0.34 -9.69 -29.50
C THR A 74 1.29 -10.00 -30.65
N LEU A 75 2.27 -9.11 -30.83
CA LEU A 75 3.37 -9.36 -31.75
C LEU A 75 4.58 -9.85 -30.96
N GLN A 76 5.11 -10.99 -31.37
CA GLN A 76 6.37 -11.48 -30.82
C GLN A 76 7.54 -10.64 -31.37
N GLY A 77 8.26 -10.00 -30.46
CA GLY A 77 9.40 -9.14 -30.79
C GLY A 77 10.47 -9.23 -29.72
N PRO A 78 11.64 -8.60 -29.95
CA PRO A 78 12.67 -8.54 -28.93
C PRO A 78 12.13 -7.71 -27.75
N ALA A 79 12.04 -8.35 -26.58
CA ALA A 79 11.73 -7.64 -25.35
C ALA A 79 12.97 -6.92 -24.83
N GLU A 80 12.86 -5.64 -24.51
CA GLU A 80 13.88 -4.97 -23.75
C GLU A 80 13.79 -5.42 -22.28
N PRO A 81 14.88 -5.89 -21.67
CA PRO A 81 14.85 -6.35 -20.30
C PRO A 81 14.54 -5.18 -19.36
N LEU A 82 13.69 -5.43 -18.37
CA LEU A 82 13.51 -4.52 -17.25
C LEU A 82 14.70 -4.67 -16.31
N GLN A 83 15.34 -3.57 -15.96
CA GLN A 83 16.47 -3.57 -15.04
C GLN A 83 16.02 -3.07 -13.68
N PHE A 84 15.92 -3.97 -12.72
CA PHE A 84 15.58 -3.66 -11.34
C PHE A 84 16.85 -3.48 -10.51
N ASN A 85 16.93 -2.37 -9.79
CA ASN A 85 17.94 -2.11 -8.78
C ASN A 85 17.23 -1.82 -7.45
N TYR A 86 16.71 -2.88 -6.83
CA TYR A 86 16.01 -2.81 -5.56
C TYR A 86 16.92 -3.24 -4.42
N LEU A 87 16.93 -2.43 -3.38
CA LEU A 87 17.71 -2.65 -2.16
C LEU A 87 16.77 -2.89 -0.98
N PRO A 88 17.19 -3.67 0.02
CA PRO A 88 16.44 -3.78 1.27
C PRO A 88 16.14 -2.39 1.84
N SER A 89 14.88 -2.13 2.09
CA SER A 89 14.38 -0.77 2.31
C SER A 89 13.58 -0.66 3.60
N GLU A 90 13.37 0.57 4.04
CA GLU A 90 12.36 0.90 5.03
C GLU A 90 11.04 1.20 4.33
N GLY A 91 9.93 1.03 5.06
CA GLY A 91 8.62 1.33 4.53
C GLY A 91 7.53 1.34 5.59
N SER A 92 6.33 1.61 5.14
CA SER A 92 5.13 1.55 5.98
C SER A 92 3.97 0.93 5.22
N VAL A 93 3.22 0.06 5.89
CA VAL A 93 1.96 -0.45 5.36
C VAL A 93 0.85 0.50 5.74
N VAL A 94 0.00 0.84 4.78
CA VAL A 94 -1.10 1.79 4.93
C VAL A 94 -2.38 1.15 4.42
N ASN A 95 -3.45 1.23 5.20
CA ASN A 95 -4.80 0.99 4.70
C ASN A 95 -5.38 2.35 4.26
N ASN A 96 -5.40 2.62 2.98
CA ASN A 96 -5.89 3.90 2.45
C ASN A 96 -7.39 3.92 2.15
N GLY A 97 -8.12 2.85 2.54
CA GLY A 97 -9.56 2.70 2.33
C GLY A 97 -9.93 2.09 0.98
N TYR A 98 -9.02 2.03 0.02
CA TYR A 98 -9.21 1.43 -1.31
C TYR A 98 -8.34 0.21 -1.50
N THR A 99 -7.13 0.24 -0.98
CA THR A 99 -6.15 -0.83 -1.11
C THR A 99 -5.20 -0.83 0.10
N ILE A 100 -4.49 -1.93 0.26
CA ILE A 100 -3.31 -1.99 1.12
C ILE A 100 -2.13 -1.49 0.30
N GLN A 101 -1.56 -0.38 0.74
CA GLN A 101 -0.42 0.27 0.13
C GLN A 101 0.81 0.09 1.00
N VAL A 102 1.98 -0.10 0.37
CA VAL A 102 3.27 -0.11 1.06
C VAL A 102 4.09 1.05 0.52
N ASP A 103 4.23 2.11 1.29
CA ASP A 103 5.15 3.19 0.98
C ASP A 103 6.58 2.71 1.18
N VAL A 104 7.44 2.99 0.21
CA VAL A 104 8.82 2.53 0.19
C VAL A 104 9.75 3.72 0.21
N SER A 105 10.76 3.68 1.09
CA SER A 105 11.84 4.68 1.14
C SER A 105 13.10 4.15 0.48
N GLY A 106 14.06 5.07 0.22
CA GLY A 106 15.33 4.70 -0.41
C GLY A 106 15.29 4.80 -1.93
N ASP A 107 16.37 4.32 -2.56
CA ASP A 107 16.59 4.44 -4.00
C ASP A 107 16.36 3.09 -4.68
N ASN A 108 15.09 2.68 -4.73
CA ASN A 108 14.66 1.52 -5.49
C ASN A 108 14.33 1.97 -6.91
N LEU A 109 15.08 1.48 -7.88
CA LEU A 109 15.05 1.99 -9.24
C LEU A 109 14.64 0.90 -10.24
N LEU A 110 13.86 1.32 -11.22
CA LEU A 110 13.56 0.58 -12.45
C LEU A 110 14.15 1.36 -13.62
N THR A 111 14.92 0.68 -14.46
CA THR A 111 15.35 1.25 -15.75
C THR A 111 14.69 0.48 -16.88
N VAL A 112 14.02 1.21 -17.76
CA VAL A 112 13.36 0.70 -18.95
C VAL A 112 13.52 1.70 -20.09
N ARG A 113 13.93 1.23 -21.26
CA ARG A 113 14.18 2.07 -22.47
C ARG A 113 15.09 3.27 -22.20
N GLY A 114 16.15 3.06 -21.41
CA GLY A 114 17.10 4.10 -21.05
C GLY A 114 16.61 5.15 -20.06
N SER A 115 15.36 5.07 -19.61
CA SER A 115 14.80 5.96 -18.59
C SER A 115 14.78 5.29 -17.22
N THR A 116 15.16 6.03 -16.18
CA THR A 116 15.17 5.54 -14.80
C THR A 116 14.00 6.11 -14.01
N TYR A 117 13.31 5.23 -13.31
CA TYR A 117 12.13 5.52 -12.51
C TYR A 117 12.38 5.08 -11.07
N LYS A 118 12.07 5.95 -10.11
CA LYS A 118 12.16 5.65 -8.67
C LYS A 118 10.84 5.08 -8.18
N LEU A 119 10.90 3.96 -7.45
CA LEU A 119 9.74 3.37 -6.81
C LEU A 119 9.20 4.31 -5.72
N LEU A 120 7.89 4.49 -5.71
CA LEU A 120 7.15 5.27 -4.73
C LEU A 120 6.48 4.37 -3.70
N HIS A 121 5.70 3.41 -4.19
CA HIS A 121 4.91 2.49 -3.35
C HIS A 121 4.48 1.26 -4.14
N LEU A 122 4.02 0.24 -3.39
CA LEU A 122 3.26 -0.87 -3.92
C LEU A 122 1.80 -0.71 -3.53
N GLN A 123 0.90 -1.27 -4.37
CA GLN A 123 -0.53 -1.41 -4.07
C GLN A 123 -0.98 -2.82 -4.43
N PHE A 124 -1.91 -3.37 -3.64
CA PHE A 124 -2.46 -4.71 -3.88
C PHE A 124 -3.93 -4.62 -4.24
N HIS A 125 -4.33 -5.27 -5.32
CA HIS A 125 -5.73 -5.36 -5.74
C HIS A 125 -6.15 -6.83 -5.89
N ALA A 126 -7.37 -7.14 -5.53
CA ALA A 126 -7.99 -8.46 -5.64
C ALA A 126 -9.42 -8.32 -6.19
N PRO A 127 -9.76 -8.98 -7.30
CA PRO A 127 -8.87 -9.73 -8.22
C PRO A 127 -7.87 -8.81 -8.92
N SER A 128 -6.99 -9.40 -9.76
CA SER A 128 -6.08 -8.61 -10.59
C SER A 128 -6.87 -7.70 -11.54
N GLU A 129 -6.38 -6.49 -11.72
CA GLU A 129 -6.97 -5.52 -12.65
C GLU A 129 -6.53 -5.83 -14.09
N GLU A 130 -5.28 -6.24 -14.29
CA GLU A 130 -4.79 -6.79 -15.57
C GLU A 130 -5.32 -8.20 -15.79
N ARG A 131 -5.51 -8.54 -17.06
CA ARG A 131 -5.92 -9.87 -17.52
C ARG A 131 -4.95 -10.40 -18.58
N ILE A 132 -4.76 -11.71 -18.58
CA ILE A 132 -4.07 -12.41 -19.68
C ILE A 132 -5.08 -13.37 -20.29
N ASN A 133 -5.32 -13.26 -21.58
CA ASN A 133 -6.32 -14.04 -22.32
C ASN A 133 -7.69 -14.03 -21.61
N PHE A 134 -8.14 -12.85 -21.18
CA PHE A 134 -9.41 -12.61 -20.46
C PHE A 134 -9.48 -13.27 -19.06
N ARG A 135 -8.41 -13.88 -18.59
CA ARG A 135 -8.33 -14.46 -17.26
C ARG A 135 -7.80 -13.42 -16.27
N SER A 136 -8.53 -13.19 -15.18
CA SER A 136 -8.01 -12.49 -13.99
C SER A 136 -7.27 -13.46 -13.07
N TYR A 137 -6.28 -12.92 -12.37
CA TYR A 137 -5.54 -13.61 -11.32
C TYR A 137 -6.16 -13.30 -9.95
N ALA A 138 -5.81 -14.07 -8.93
CA ALA A 138 -6.37 -13.88 -7.59
C ALA A 138 -6.07 -12.48 -7.03
N MET A 139 -4.87 -11.96 -7.32
CA MET A 139 -4.43 -10.62 -6.93
C MET A 139 -3.41 -10.06 -7.95
N VAL A 140 -3.13 -8.77 -7.82
CA VAL A 140 -2.00 -8.11 -8.46
C VAL A 140 -1.30 -7.22 -7.45
N ALA A 141 0.03 -7.12 -7.55
CA ALA A 141 0.82 -6.10 -6.88
C ALA A 141 1.32 -5.10 -7.94
N HIS A 142 0.89 -3.86 -7.82
CA HIS A 142 1.35 -2.75 -8.65
C HIS A 142 2.53 -2.05 -7.97
N LEU A 143 3.71 -2.10 -8.60
CA LEU A 143 4.88 -1.35 -8.18
C LEU A 143 4.90 -0.05 -8.97
N VAL A 144 4.54 1.04 -8.30
CA VAL A 144 4.37 2.35 -8.92
C VAL A 144 5.66 3.15 -8.83
N HIS A 145 6.23 3.50 -9.99
CA HIS A 145 7.48 4.25 -10.10
C HIS A 145 7.23 5.58 -10.80
N ARG A 146 8.14 6.54 -10.58
CA ARG A 146 8.11 7.86 -11.22
C ARG A 146 9.51 8.32 -11.60
N ASN A 147 9.66 8.90 -12.78
CA ASN A 147 10.89 9.53 -13.21
C ASN A 147 10.98 11.02 -12.81
N ALA A 148 12.09 11.66 -13.13
CA ALA A 148 12.33 13.07 -12.81
C ALA A 148 11.34 14.03 -13.52
N GLU A 149 10.82 13.63 -14.68
CA GLU A 149 9.84 14.38 -15.46
C GLU A 149 8.40 14.17 -14.98
N GLY A 150 8.20 13.37 -13.91
CA GLY A 150 6.89 13.07 -13.33
C GLY A 150 6.11 11.97 -14.05
N GLN A 151 6.69 11.33 -15.07
CA GLN A 151 6.06 10.22 -15.77
C GLN A 151 6.05 8.97 -14.90
N LEU A 152 4.99 8.18 -15.02
CA LEU A 152 4.81 6.95 -14.26
C LEU A 152 5.21 5.73 -15.09
N ALA A 153 5.79 4.74 -14.39
CA ALA A 153 5.94 3.38 -14.87
C ALA A 153 5.40 2.44 -13.78
N ILE A 154 4.52 1.53 -14.17
CA ILE A 154 3.90 0.58 -13.25
C ILE A 154 4.29 -0.82 -13.69
N VAL A 155 4.86 -1.59 -12.76
CA VAL A 155 5.10 -3.03 -12.94
C VAL A 155 3.99 -3.77 -12.21
N ALA A 156 3.21 -4.54 -12.96
CA ALA A 156 2.15 -5.40 -12.43
C ALA A 156 2.70 -6.82 -12.22
N VAL A 157 2.73 -7.28 -10.98
CA VAL A 157 3.07 -8.67 -10.63
C VAL A 157 1.79 -9.41 -10.33
N LEU A 158 1.41 -10.31 -11.24
CA LEU A 158 0.19 -11.11 -11.13
C LEU A 158 0.41 -12.26 -10.12
N LEU A 159 -0.56 -12.45 -9.23
CA LEU A 159 -0.46 -13.39 -8.11
C LEU A 159 -1.59 -14.39 -8.15
N ASP A 160 -1.23 -15.68 -8.08
CA ASP A 160 -2.16 -16.78 -7.89
C ASP A 160 -1.86 -17.54 -6.58
N PRO A 161 -2.83 -18.27 -6.02
CA PRO A 161 -2.59 -19.14 -4.87
C PRO A 161 -1.51 -20.17 -5.16
N GLY A 162 -0.58 -20.30 -4.22
CA GLY A 162 0.57 -21.21 -4.36
C GLY A 162 1.42 -21.25 -3.10
N THR A 163 2.71 -21.45 -3.28
CA THR A 163 3.67 -21.37 -2.17
C THR A 163 3.70 -19.98 -1.58
N ALA A 164 3.70 -19.88 -0.26
CA ALA A 164 3.72 -18.60 0.43
C ALA A 164 4.92 -17.73 0.01
N ASN A 165 4.62 -16.50 -0.40
CA ASN A 165 5.64 -15.50 -0.66
C ASN A 165 6.03 -14.81 0.65
N ASN A 166 7.31 -14.80 0.96
CA ASN A 166 7.83 -14.31 2.23
C ASN A 166 7.59 -12.80 2.41
N LEU A 167 7.78 -11.99 1.37
CA LEU A 167 7.52 -10.55 1.42
C LEU A 167 6.05 -10.25 1.67
N ILE A 168 5.14 -10.91 0.93
CA ILE A 168 3.69 -10.74 1.11
C ILE A 168 3.29 -11.12 2.53
N HIS A 169 3.81 -12.23 3.06
CA HIS A 169 3.54 -12.65 4.44
C HIS A 169 3.99 -11.58 5.45
N LYS A 170 5.18 -11.02 5.28
CA LYS A 170 5.69 -9.94 6.14
C LYS A 170 4.79 -8.70 6.09
N ILE A 171 4.34 -8.29 4.91
CA ILE A 171 3.44 -7.15 4.73
C ILE A 171 2.10 -7.40 5.43
N TRP A 172 1.47 -8.58 5.20
CA TRP A 172 0.18 -8.94 5.81
C TRP A 172 0.24 -9.00 7.33
N THR A 173 1.36 -9.45 7.89
CA THR A 173 1.56 -9.47 9.36
C THR A 173 1.55 -8.06 9.97
N HIS A 174 1.84 -7.03 9.18
CA HIS A 174 1.88 -5.63 9.61
C HIS A 174 0.73 -4.80 9.02
N MET A 175 -0.27 -5.45 8.44
CA MET A 175 -1.38 -4.77 7.80
C MET A 175 -2.27 -4.07 8.83
N PRO A 176 -2.47 -2.74 8.75
CA PRO A 176 -3.41 -2.04 9.59
C PRO A 176 -4.86 -2.40 9.22
N LEU A 177 -5.73 -2.54 10.23
CA LEU A 177 -7.11 -2.92 10.02
C LEU A 177 -8.00 -1.72 9.68
N ASP A 178 -7.75 -0.59 10.31
CA ASP A 178 -8.60 0.59 10.15
C ASP A 178 -8.10 1.47 8.99
N THR A 179 -9.07 2.05 8.27
CA THR A 179 -8.79 2.99 7.17
C THR A 179 -8.08 4.23 7.69
N GLY A 180 -7.00 4.61 7.03
CA GLY A 180 -6.16 5.74 7.39
C GLY A 180 -4.98 5.37 8.28
N ASP A 181 -5.00 4.17 8.88
CA ASP A 181 -3.92 3.71 9.73
C ASP A 181 -2.67 3.33 8.93
N ARG A 182 -1.53 3.50 9.61
CA ARG A 182 -0.19 3.25 9.07
C ARG A 182 0.65 2.48 10.09
N VAL A 183 1.28 1.41 9.65
CA VAL A 183 2.23 0.62 10.44
C VAL A 183 3.60 0.67 9.79
N ARG A 184 4.61 1.17 10.51
CA ARG A 184 6.00 1.17 10.03
C ARG A 184 6.56 -0.26 10.08
N LEU A 185 7.20 -0.66 9.00
CA LEU A 185 7.88 -1.95 8.90
C LEU A 185 9.25 -1.89 9.63
N PRO A 186 9.68 -2.97 10.27
CA PRO A 186 11.04 -3.08 10.78
C PRO A 186 12.09 -2.85 9.69
N VAL A 187 13.21 -2.25 10.08
CA VAL A 187 14.32 -1.96 9.16
C VAL A 187 14.82 -3.25 8.51
N GLY A 188 15.01 -3.22 7.19
CA GLY A 188 15.49 -4.35 6.40
C GLY A 188 14.46 -5.47 6.17
N LEU A 189 13.20 -5.29 6.60
CA LEU A 189 12.16 -6.27 6.37
C LEU A 189 11.69 -6.29 4.91
N LEU A 190 11.74 -5.15 4.23
CA LEU A 190 11.20 -4.93 2.90
C LEU A 190 12.29 -5.14 1.83
N ASP A 191 12.32 -6.34 1.26
CA ASP A 191 13.12 -6.66 0.07
C ASP A 191 12.18 -6.97 -1.10
N LEU A 192 12.08 -6.03 -2.03
CA LEU A 192 11.15 -6.11 -3.15
C LEU A 192 11.57 -7.14 -4.21
N ASN A 193 12.84 -7.57 -4.20
CA ASN A 193 13.29 -8.64 -5.08
C ASN A 193 12.58 -9.97 -4.78
N GLU A 194 12.08 -10.16 -3.55
CA GLU A 194 11.31 -11.36 -3.18
C GLU A 194 9.94 -11.44 -3.91
N LEU A 195 9.45 -10.34 -4.50
CA LEU A 195 8.21 -10.30 -5.26
C LEU A 195 8.42 -10.57 -6.75
N LEU A 196 9.59 -10.27 -7.27
CA LEU A 196 9.87 -10.42 -8.69
C LEU A 196 10.00 -11.91 -9.07
N PRO A 197 9.53 -12.29 -10.28
CA PRO A 197 9.81 -13.63 -10.83
C PRO A 197 11.32 -13.89 -10.90
N LYS A 198 11.71 -15.13 -10.63
CA LYS A 198 13.13 -15.53 -10.68
C LYS A 198 13.66 -15.61 -12.11
N GLU A 199 12.78 -15.87 -13.06
CA GLU A 199 13.05 -15.88 -14.50
C GLU A 199 12.36 -14.67 -15.11
N GLN A 200 13.13 -13.80 -15.75
CA GLN A 200 12.67 -12.59 -16.41
C GLN A 200 12.94 -12.66 -17.91
#